data_c9f6377ae12a4e4ad12c386aed9ed811
#
_entry.id   c9f6377ae12a4e4ad12c386aed9ed811
#
_cell.length_a   1.000
_cell.length_b   1.000
_cell.length_c   1.000
_cell.angle_alpha   90.00
_cell.angle_beta   90.00
_cell.angle_gamma   90.00
#
_symmetry.space_group_name_H-M   'P 1'
#
loop_
_entity.id
_entity.type
_entity.pdbx_description
1 polymer ?
#
loop_
_entity_poly.entity_id
_entity_poly.type
_entity_poly.pdbx_seq_one_letter_code
_entity_poly.pdbx_strand_id
1 'polypeptide(L)'
;MTFKAEYIWIDGTEPTAKLRSKTKIMDGTPSGDVADLPIWGFDGSSTNQAEGHASDRVLKPVFTCPDPIRGGGDVLVLCEVFNIDMTPHESNTRAALRPVAEQFAGQAPIFGIEQEYTFFDGHRPLGFPEGGFPAAQGGYYCGVGADEIFGREIVEKHLDNCLAAGLGISGINAEVMPGQWEFQVGPLSPLEVSDQLWVARWLLYRTAEDFDVSATLDPKPVKGDWNGAGAHTNFSTKAMREGYEAIITACESLGEGSKPLDHVKNYGAGIDDRLTGLHETAPWNEYSYGVSNRGASVRIPWQVEQDQKGYIEDRRPNANVDPYVVTRLIVDTCCTALEKADQV
;
A
#
# COMPACT_ATOMS: atom_id res chain seq x y z
N MET A 1 27.00 4.15 23.68
CA MET A 1 25.53 3.89 23.65
C MET A 1 25.29 2.90 22.54
N THR A 2 24.25 2.09 22.66
CA THR A 2 23.84 1.16 21.60
C THR A 2 22.38 1.44 21.25
N PHE A 3 21.99 1.16 20.01
CA PHE A 3 20.60 1.24 19.57
C PHE A 3 20.23 -0.01 18.75
N LYS A 4 18.95 -0.27 18.60
CA LYS A 4 18.41 -1.35 17.78
C LYS A 4 17.99 -0.78 16.42
N ALA A 5 18.42 -1.43 15.38
CA ALA A 5 17.98 -1.18 14.01
C ALA A 5 17.16 -2.39 13.52
N GLU A 6 15.88 -2.21 13.34
CA GLU A 6 14.97 -3.25 12.85
C GLU A 6 14.96 -3.24 11.33
N TYR A 7 15.66 -4.19 10.73
CA TYR A 7 15.74 -4.37 9.27
C TYR A 7 14.49 -5.08 8.77
N ILE A 8 13.72 -4.41 7.93
CA ILE A 8 12.43 -4.84 7.39
C ILE A 8 12.61 -5.09 5.89
N TRP A 9 12.10 -6.21 5.37
CA TRP A 9 12.10 -6.49 3.93
C TRP A 9 10.86 -7.26 3.51
N ILE A 10 10.66 -7.33 2.19
CA ILE A 10 9.56 -8.03 1.55
C ILE A 10 10.12 -9.37 1.04
N ASP A 11 9.47 -10.48 1.38
CA ASP A 11 9.92 -11.82 1.01
C ASP A 11 9.48 -12.23 -0.41
N GLY A 12 9.79 -13.46 -0.82
CA GLY A 12 9.41 -14.05 -2.10
C GLY A 12 8.18 -14.95 -2.03
N THR A 13 7.31 -14.76 -1.03
CA THR A 13 6.08 -15.56 -0.92
C THR A 13 5.09 -15.20 -2.02
N GLU A 14 4.58 -16.22 -2.72
CA GLU A 14 3.55 -16.09 -3.75
C GLU A 14 2.21 -16.62 -3.23
N PRO A 15 1.06 -16.09 -3.69
CA PRO A 15 0.89 -14.98 -4.64
C PRO A 15 0.98 -13.58 -3.99
N THR A 16 1.14 -13.50 -2.67
CA THR A 16 1.24 -12.24 -1.92
C THR A 16 2.47 -12.29 -1.04
N ALA A 17 3.43 -11.41 -1.33
CA ALA A 17 4.65 -11.28 -0.56
C ALA A 17 4.38 -10.83 0.87
N LYS A 18 5.21 -11.30 1.82
CA LYS A 18 5.08 -11.00 3.25
C LYS A 18 6.22 -10.13 3.74
N LEU A 19 5.92 -9.33 4.75
CA LEU A 19 6.94 -8.60 5.50
C LEU A 19 7.72 -9.55 6.41
N ARG A 20 9.04 -9.35 6.42
CA ARG A 20 9.99 -9.98 7.32
C ARG A 20 10.78 -8.91 8.03
N SER A 21 11.23 -9.20 9.25
CA SER A 21 12.16 -8.31 9.93
C SER A 21 13.10 -9.03 10.87
N LYS A 22 14.24 -8.38 11.16
CA LYS A 22 15.20 -8.81 12.17
C LYS A 22 15.96 -7.62 12.75
N THR A 23 16.33 -7.72 14.02
CA THR A 23 16.98 -6.63 14.76
C THR A 23 18.50 -6.75 14.72
N LYS A 24 19.18 -5.67 14.32
CA LYS A 24 20.63 -5.50 14.47
C LYS A 24 20.94 -4.57 15.64
N ILE A 25 21.88 -4.97 16.49
CA ILE A 25 22.42 -4.08 17.53
C ILE A 25 23.56 -3.26 16.94
N MET A 26 23.46 -1.96 17.05
CA MET A 26 24.41 -0.98 16.53
C MET A 26 25.03 -0.16 17.64
N ASP A 27 26.31 0.19 17.50
CA ASP A 27 26.98 1.10 18.41
C ASP A 27 26.77 2.57 17.99
N GLY A 28 26.68 3.47 18.97
CA GLY A 28 26.53 4.90 18.73
C GLY A 28 25.09 5.40 18.84
N THR A 29 24.77 6.43 18.08
CA THR A 29 23.44 7.04 17.94
C THR A 29 23.07 7.06 16.46
N PRO A 30 21.84 6.71 16.07
CA PRO A 30 21.43 6.74 14.68
C PRO A 30 21.49 8.18 14.14
N SER A 31 22.05 8.34 12.94
CA SER A 31 22.16 9.63 12.25
C SER A 31 20.86 10.06 11.58
N GLY A 32 19.97 9.09 11.29
CA GLY A 32 18.81 9.29 10.44
C GLY A 32 19.12 9.16 8.95
N ASP A 33 20.38 8.90 8.56
CA ASP A 33 20.77 8.67 7.17
C ASP A 33 20.92 7.17 6.90
N VAL A 34 20.31 6.68 5.82
CA VAL A 34 20.43 5.28 5.37
C VAL A 34 21.87 4.91 4.97
N ALA A 35 22.69 5.89 4.58
CA ALA A 35 24.08 5.68 4.20
C ALA A 35 24.96 5.19 5.36
N ASP A 36 24.56 5.49 6.60
CA ASP A 36 25.28 5.06 7.81
C ASP A 36 24.84 3.66 8.30
N LEU A 37 23.83 3.07 7.67
CA LEU A 37 23.32 1.75 8.02
C LEU A 37 23.99 0.68 7.14
N PRO A 38 24.64 -0.35 7.73
CA PRO A 38 25.33 -1.35 6.95
C PRO A 38 24.38 -2.26 6.19
N ILE A 39 24.81 -2.77 5.05
CA ILE A 39 24.17 -3.93 4.42
C ILE A 39 24.26 -5.13 5.37
N TRP A 40 23.28 -6.05 5.26
CA TRP A 40 23.23 -7.21 6.13
C TRP A 40 22.74 -8.46 5.41
N GLY A 41 23.44 -9.60 5.58
CA GLY A 41 23.05 -10.86 4.98
C GLY A 41 21.90 -11.55 5.74
N PHE A 42 21.13 -12.39 5.03
CA PHE A 42 20.08 -13.23 5.61
C PHE A 42 19.92 -14.53 4.82
N ASP A 43 19.24 -15.52 5.42
CA ASP A 43 18.89 -16.78 4.79
C ASP A 43 17.66 -16.63 3.88
N GLY A 44 17.89 -16.50 2.59
CA GLY A 44 16.83 -16.39 1.58
C GLY A 44 16.02 -17.67 1.40
N SER A 45 16.54 -18.84 1.80
CA SER A 45 15.80 -20.10 1.68
C SER A 45 14.59 -20.16 2.62
N SER A 46 14.66 -19.48 3.76
CA SER A 46 13.57 -19.38 4.72
C SER A 46 12.52 -18.32 4.36
N THR A 47 12.74 -17.56 3.29
CA THR A 47 11.89 -16.45 2.85
C THR A 47 11.45 -16.56 1.39
N ASN A 48 11.56 -17.77 0.80
CA ASN A 48 11.25 -18.04 -0.61
C ASN A 48 12.05 -17.17 -1.61
N GLN A 49 13.30 -16.83 -1.29
CA GLN A 49 14.17 -15.97 -2.10
C GLN A 49 15.48 -16.66 -2.51
N ALA A 50 15.66 -17.94 -2.13
CA ALA A 50 16.84 -18.71 -2.49
C ALA A 50 16.62 -20.21 -2.35
N GLU A 51 17.50 -20.98 -3.00
CA GLU A 51 17.64 -22.41 -2.75
C GLU A 51 18.60 -22.64 -1.57
N GLY A 52 18.39 -23.72 -0.80
CA GLY A 52 19.17 -24.00 0.42
C GLY A 52 20.67 -24.14 0.21
N HIS A 53 21.12 -24.55 -0.99
CA HIS A 53 22.55 -24.71 -1.34
C HIS A 53 23.23 -23.39 -1.73
N ALA A 54 22.47 -22.29 -1.92
CA ALA A 54 22.94 -20.94 -2.26
C ALA A 54 22.05 -19.88 -1.58
N SER A 55 21.89 -20.01 -0.25
CA SER A 55 20.82 -19.35 0.51
C SER A 55 21.06 -17.88 0.83
N ASP A 56 22.30 -17.39 0.76
CA ASP A 56 22.60 -16.03 1.17
C ASP A 56 21.97 -14.98 0.25
N ARG A 57 21.31 -14.00 0.88
CA ARG A 57 20.78 -12.79 0.25
C ARG A 57 21.20 -11.58 1.07
N VAL A 58 21.13 -10.41 0.47
CA VAL A 58 21.61 -9.15 1.04
C VAL A 58 20.47 -8.17 1.22
N LEU A 59 20.38 -7.57 2.41
CA LEU A 59 19.52 -6.44 2.73
C LEU A 59 20.30 -5.14 2.55
N LYS A 60 19.81 -4.25 1.69
CA LYS A 60 20.37 -2.92 1.48
C LYS A 60 19.38 -1.88 2.00
N PRO A 61 19.71 -1.09 3.04
CA PRO A 61 18.87 -0.01 3.55
C PRO A 61 18.50 1.00 2.47
N VAL A 62 17.21 1.42 2.44
CA VAL A 62 16.70 2.40 1.48
C VAL A 62 15.82 3.47 2.11
N PHE A 63 15.27 3.20 3.30
CA PHE A 63 14.51 4.16 4.09
C PHE A 63 14.71 3.87 5.57
N THR A 64 14.73 4.90 6.42
CA THR A 64 14.82 4.76 7.88
C THR A 64 13.96 5.81 8.56
N CYS A 65 13.41 5.42 9.71
CA CYS A 65 12.61 6.30 10.56
C CYS A 65 12.75 5.86 12.04
N PRO A 66 12.34 6.71 13.01
CA PRO A 66 12.28 6.29 14.41
C PRO A 66 11.42 5.02 14.59
N ASP A 67 11.84 4.13 15.51
CA ASP A 67 11.00 3.01 15.97
C ASP A 67 10.08 3.47 17.10
N PRO A 68 8.80 3.70 16.87
CA PRO A 68 7.87 4.22 17.87
C PRO A 68 7.48 3.17 18.92
N ILE A 69 7.64 1.89 18.60
CA ILE A 69 7.26 0.77 19.48
C ILE A 69 8.30 0.59 20.59
N ARG A 70 9.58 0.59 20.20
CA ARG A 70 10.69 0.44 21.18
C ARG A 70 11.14 1.77 21.77
N GLY A 71 11.07 2.85 21.01
CA GLY A 71 11.51 4.17 21.45
C GLY A 71 13.02 4.25 21.69
N GLY A 72 13.45 5.17 22.58
CA GLY A 72 14.83 5.20 23.07
C GLY A 72 15.93 5.51 22.04
N GLY A 73 15.58 5.97 20.84
CA GLY A 73 16.53 6.17 19.74
C GLY A 73 16.72 4.97 18.83
N ASP A 74 15.93 3.91 19.00
CA ASP A 74 15.87 2.77 18.06
C ASP A 74 15.25 3.19 16.73
N VAL A 75 15.57 2.48 15.63
CA VAL A 75 15.12 2.83 14.27
C VAL A 75 14.55 1.64 13.51
N LEU A 76 13.60 1.93 12.64
CA LEU A 76 13.11 1.02 11.59
C LEU A 76 13.91 1.28 10.32
N VAL A 77 14.27 0.23 9.60
CA VAL A 77 15.12 0.27 8.41
C VAL A 77 14.50 -0.58 7.31
N LEU A 78 13.84 0.04 6.35
CA LEU A 78 13.32 -0.67 5.18
C LEU A 78 14.46 -0.97 4.21
N CYS A 79 14.48 -2.19 3.69
CA CYS A 79 15.55 -2.70 2.85
C CYS A 79 15.05 -3.25 1.52
N GLU A 80 15.82 -3.02 0.47
CA GLU A 80 15.78 -3.79 -0.77
C GLU A 80 16.53 -5.11 -0.60
N VAL A 81 16.08 -6.15 -1.32
CA VAL A 81 16.75 -7.45 -1.39
C VAL A 81 17.63 -7.54 -2.64
N PHE A 82 18.87 -7.97 -2.43
CA PHE A 82 19.86 -8.17 -3.49
C PHE A 82 20.43 -9.61 -3.46
N ASN A 83 20.88 -10.08 -4.62
CA ASN A 83 21.74 -11.22 -4.75
C ASN A 83 23.14 -10.91 -4.19
N ILE A 84 23.96 -11.94 -3.96
CA ILE A 84 25.33 -11.76 -3.42
C ILE A 84 26.27 -10.99 -4.36
N ASP A 85 25.97 -10.95 -5.66
CA ASP A 85 26.69 -10.16 -6.66
C ASP A 85 26.18 -8.70 -6.74
N MET A 86 25.30 -8.31 -5.83
CA MET A 86 24.66 -6.99 -5.74
C MET A 86 23.76 -6.64 -6.93
N THR A 87 23.31 -7.61 -7.69
CA THR A 87 22.16 -7.42 -8.60
C THR A 87 20.84 -7.44 -7.80
N PRO A 88 19.82 -6.64 -8.16
CA PRO A 88 18.52 -6.73 -7.52
C PRO A 88 17.96 -8.16 -7.60
N HIS A 89 17.44 -8.67 -6.49
CA HIS A 89 16.73 -9.95 -6.48
C HIS A 89 15.41 -9.82 -7.26
N GLU A 90 14.91 -10.90 -7.85
CA GLU A 90 13.65 -10.89 -8.62
C GLU A 90 12.43 -10.40 -7.82
N SER A 91 12.39 -10.63 -6.51
CA SER A 91 11.35 -10.13 -5.61
C SER A 91 11.50 -8.64 -5.26
N ASN A 92 12.55 -7.96 -5.75
CA ASN A 92 12.82 -6.54 -5.45
C ASN A 92 12.07 -5.63 -6.44
N THR A 93 10.79 -5.43 -6.20
CA THR A 93 9.93 -4.59 -7.04
C THR A 93 10.24 -3.09 -6.94
N ARG A 94 10.85 -2.64 -5.83
CA ARG A 94 11.34 -1.27 -5.66
C ARG A 94 12.42 -0.90 -6.69
N ALA A 95 13.32 -1.83 -6.98
CA ALA A 95 14.37 -1.63 -7.99
C ALA A 95 13.79 -1.43 -9.40
N ALA A 96 12.62 -2.02 -9.70
CA ALA A 96 11.93 -1.82 -10.96
C ALA A 96 11.17 -0.47 -11.04
N LEU A 97 10.69 0.04 -9.91
CA LEU A 97 10.05 1.37 -9.85
C LEU A 97 11.04 2.52 -10.03
N ARG A 98 12.25 2.40 -9.44
CA ARG A 98 13.22 3.50 -9.39
C ARG A 98 13.49 4.16 -10.75
N PRO A 99 13.88 3.43 -11.81
CA PRO A 99 14.16 4.04 -13.12
C PRO A 99 12.93 4.71 -13.74
N VAL A 100 11.72 4.19 -13.52
CA VAL A 100 10.48 4.80 -14.00
C VAL A 100 10.20 6.11 -13.25
N ALA A 101 10.35 6.11 -11.93
CA ALA A 101 10.19 7.32 -11.12
C ALA A 101 11.20 8.41 -11.49
N GLU A 102 12.46 8.05 -11.77
CA GLU A 102 13.50 8.95 -12.24
C GLU A 102 13.19 9.52 -13.64
N GLN A 103 12.77 8.66 -14.58
CA GLN A 103 12.41 9.06 -15.94
C GLN A 103 11.33 10.15 -15.96
N PHE A 104 10.30 9.99 -15.15
CA PHE A 104 9.15 10.89 -15.11
C PHE A 104 9.18 11.93 -13.97
N ALA A 105 10.32 12.09 -13.30
CA ALA A 105 10.46 13.05 -12.19
C ALA A 105 10.06 14.49 -12.58
N GLY A 106 10.31 14.90 -13.84
CA GLY A 106 9.94 16.22 -14.37
C GLY A 106 8.43 16.49 -14.39
N GLN A 107 7.59 15.44 -14.46
CA GLN A 107 6.13 15.56 -14.35
C GLN A 107 5.65 15.64 -12.90
N ALA A 108 6.54 15.53 -11.93
CA ALA A 108 6.25 15.57 -10.49
C ALA A 108 5.05 14.69 -10.10
N PRO A 109 5.07 13.36 -10.38
CA PRO A 109 4.01 12.45 -9.98
C PRO A 109 3.92 12.36 -8.46
N ILE A 110 2.70 12.40 -7.93
CA ILE A 110 2.41 12.21 -6.51
C ILE A 110 1.25 11.23 -6.33
N PHE A 111 1.29 10.51 -5.21
CA PHE A 111 0.32 9.47 -4.86
C PHE A 111 -0.22 9.64 -3.45
N GLY A 112 -1.48 9.29 -3.26
CA GLY A 112 -2.06 8.93 -1.98
C GLY A 112 -2.67 7.53 -2.08
N ILE A 113 -2.43 6.66 -1.10
CA ILE A 113 -2.95 5.29 -1.10
C ILE A 113 -3.84 5.10 0.12
N GLU A 114 -5.07 4.65 -0.13
CA GLU A 114 -6.11 4.33 0.86
C GLU A 114 -6.03 2.84 1.16
N GLN A 115 -5.31 2.48 2.22
CA GLN A 115 -5.09 1.09 2.58
C GLN A 115 -6.19 0.58 3.48
N GLU A 116 -7.07 -0.25 2.94
CA GLU A 116 -8.05 -1.01 3.72
C GLU A 116 -7.43 -2.29 4.28
N TYR A 117 -7.95 -2.75 5.42
CA TYR A 117 -7.57 -3.99 6.09
C TYR A 117 -8.66 -4.44 7.05
N THR A 118 -8.63 -5.71 7.45
CA THR A 118 -9.62 -6.27 8.39
C THR A 118 -8.92 -6.93 9.56
N PHE A 119 -9.39 -6.64 10.77
CA PHE A 119 -8.93 -7.32 11.98
C PHE A 119 -9.65 -8.65 12.19
N PHE A 120 -8.90 -9.63 12.68
CA PHE A 120 -9.39 -10.95 13.05
C PHE A 120 -9.00 -11.31 14.48
N ASP A 121 -9.97 -11.81 15.23
CA ASP A 121 -9.78 -12.55 16.48
C ASP A 121 -9.78 -14.04 16.16
N GLY A 122 -8.59 -14.65 16.12
CA GLY A 122 -8.41 -15.99 15.61
C GLY A 122 -8.84 -16.15 14.15
N HIS A 123 -9.96 -16.81 13.90
CA HIS A 123 -10.50 -17.06 12.56
C HIS A 123 -11.75 -16.23 12.24
N ARG A 124 -12.12 -15.30 13.09
CA ARG A 124 -13.35 -14.52 12.99
C ARG A 124 -13.01 -13.03 12.85
N PRO A 125 -13.65 -12.32 11.90
CA PRO A 125 -13.49 -10.87 11.84
C PRO A 125 -13.88 -10.24 13.19
N LEU A 126 -13.10 -9.28 13.64
CA LEU A 126 -13.34 -8.59 14.90
C LEU A 126 -14.72 -7.90 14.86
N GLY A 127 -15.52 -8.10 15.89
CA GLY A 127 -16.91 -7.59 15.95
C GLY A 127 -17.97 -8.51 15.35
N PHE A 128 -17.59 -9.63 14.72
CA PHE A 128 -18.57 -10.67 14.35
C PHE A 128 -18.96 -11.46 15.59
N PRO A 129 -20.25 -11.83 15.76
CA PRO A 129 -20.71 -12.61 16.88
C PRO A 129 -20.14 -14.04 16.85
N GLU A 130 -20.14 -14.74 17.99
CA GLU A 130 -19.67 -16.13 18.08
C GLU A 130 -20.45 -17.11 17.19
N GLY A 131 -21.71 -16.81 16.90
CA GLY A 131 -22.54 -17.58 15.97
C GLY A 131 -23.34 -16.67 15.06
N GLY A 132 -23.35 -17.01 13.76
CA GLY A 132 -24.06 -16.24 12.75
C GLY A 132 -23.27 -15.02 12.23
N PHE A 133 -24.00 -14.09 11.65
CA PHE A 133 -23.47 -12.86 11.09
C PHE A 133 -24.00 -11.64 11.84
N PRO A 134 -23.25 -10.52 11.87
CA PRO A 134 -23.77 -9.26 12.38
C PRO A 134 -24.87 -8.70 11.47
N ALA A 135 -25.39 -7.52 11.81
CA ALA A 135 -26.28 -6.77 10.92
C ALA A 135 -25.60 -6.51 9.57
N ALA A 136 -26.44 -6.30 8.51
CA ALA A 136 -25.95 -6.08 7.16
C ALA A 136 -24.88 -4.96 7.10
N GLN A 137 -23.90 -5.14 6.22
CA GLN A 137 -22.81 -4.16 6.02
C GLN A 137 -23.35 -2.76 5.62
N GLY A 138 -22.48 -1.76 5.76
CA GLY A 138 -22.75 -0.36 5.40
C GLY A 138 -23.04 0.51 6.61
N GLY A 139 -23.70 0.02 7.64
CA GLY A 139 -24.00 0.77 8.87
C GLY A 139 -22.77 1.12 9.70
N TYR A 140 -21.65 0.45 9.47
CA TYR A 140 -20.41 0.60 10.22
C TYR A 140 -19.49 1.69 9.64
N TYR A 141 -19.72 2.14 8.41
CA TYR A 141 -18.89 3.15 7.75
C TYR A 141 -18.84 4.45 8.55
N CYS A 142 -17.64 4.84 8.97
CA CYS A 142 -17.39 6.00 9.83
C CYS A 142 -18.23 5.99 11.12
N GLY A 143 -18.60 4.80 11.61
CA GLY A 143 -19.50 4.63 12.75
C GLY A 143 -18.91 5.12 14.07
N VAL A 144 -19.79 5.35 15.04
CA VAL A 144 -19.44 5.78 16.40
C VAL A 144 -20.30 5.02 17.41
N GLY A 145 -19.66 4.50 18.45
CA GLY A 145 -20.32 3.72 19.49
C GLY A 145 -19.83 2.27 19.53
N ALA A 146 -19.90 1.63 20.69
CA ALA A 146 -19.36 0.30 20.93
C ALA A 146 -20.12 -0.83 20.21
N ASP A 147 -21.30 -0.56 19.73
CA ASP A 147 -22.15 -1.45 18.94
C ASP A 147 -21.90 -1.35 17.42
N GLU A 148 -21.21 -0.28 16.99
CA GLU A 148 -20.93 -0.02 15.58
C GLU A 148 -19.44 -0.20 15.23
N ILE A 149 -18.51 0.02 16.16
CA ILE A 149 -17.08 0.09 15.90
C ILE A 149 -16.29 -0.90 16.73
N PHE A 150 -15.41 -1.64 16.04
CA PHE A 150 -14.56 -2.68 16.63
C PHE A 150 -13.08 -2.43 16.26
N GLY A 151 -12.20 -2.47 17.26
CA GLY A 151 -10.75 -2.32 17.06
C GLY A 151 -10.23 -0.87 17.05
N ARG A 152 -11.03 0.14 17.44
CA ARG A 152 -10.60 1.55 17.45
C ARG A 152 -9.31 1.80 18.24
N GLU A 153 -9.15 1.18 19.40
CA GLU A 153 -7.94 1.32 20.21
C GLU A 153 -6.68 0.87 19.46
N ILE A 154 -6.78 -0.21 18.70
CA ILE A 154 -5.69 -0.74 17.87
C ILE A 154 -5.35 0.25 16.76
N VAL A 155 -6.39 0.77 16.08
CA VAL A 155 -6.25 1.71 14.96
C VAL A 155 -5.63 3.04 15.41
N GLU A 156 -6.09 3.59 16.52
CA GLU A 156 -5.53 4.83 17.06
C GLU A 156 -4.08 4.64 17.53
N LYS A 157 -3.77 3.50 18.15
CA LYS A 157 -2.39 3.15 18.51
C LYS A 157 -1.49 3.00 17.27
N HIS A 158 -2.01 2.38 16.20
CA HIS A 158 -1.30 2.29 14.92
C HIS A 158 -1.06 3.69 14.31
N LEU A 159 -2.08 4.55 14.31
CA LEU A 159 -1.95 5.94 13.85
C LEU A 159 -0.86 6.69 14.64
N ASP A 160 -0.91 6.63 15.96
CA ASP A 160 0.08 7.27 16.83
C ASP A 160 1.51 6.76 16.52
N ASN A 161 1.67 5.46 16.31
CA ASN A 161 2.94 4.87 15.93
C ASN A 161 3.40 5.38 14.55
N CYS A 162 2.53 5.43 13.55
CA CYS A 162 2.86 5.97 12.23
C CYS A 162 3.30 7.44 12.28
N LEU A 163 2.58 8.27 13.04
CA LEU A 163 2.90 9.68 13.22
C LEU A 163 4.22 9.87 13.97
N ALA A 164 4.48 9.08 15.02
CA ALA A 164 5.74 9.12 15.77
C ALA A 164 6.93 8.62 14.93
N ALA A 165 6.71 7.72 13.97
CA ALA A 165 7.71 7.33 12.98
C ALA A 165 7.93 8.40 11.89
N GLY A 166 7.13 9.47 11.86
CA GLY A 166 7.23 10.53 10.86
C GLY A 166 6.66 10.15 9.49
N LEU A 167 5.76 9.15 9.43
CA LEU A 167 5.11 8.76 8.18
C LEU A 167 4.02 9.77 7.80
N GLY A 168 3.88 10.01 6.50
CA GLY A 168 2.88 10.92 5.93
C GLY A 168 1.48 10.31 5.91
N ILE A 169 0.88 10.10 7.08
CA ILE A 169 -0.51 9.63 7.20
C ILE A 169 -1.45 10.83 7.09
N SER A 170 -2.43 10.74 6.21
CA SER A 170 -3.41 11.80 5.97
C SER A 170 -4.76 11.54 6.63
N GLY A 171 -5.09 10.31 6.99
CA GLY A 171 -6.35 9.99 7.67
C GLY A 171 -6.51 8.52 8.03
N ILE A 172 -7.56 8.26 8.80
CA ILE A 172 -8.09 6.93 9.13
C ILE A 172 -9.61 6.97 9.14
N ASN A 173 -10.27 5.89 8.80
CA ASN A 173 -11.71 5.71 8.97
C ASN A 173 -12.07 4.24 9.13
N ALA A 174 -13.21 4.00 9.78
CA ALA A 174 -13.84 2.69 9.79
C ALA A 174 -14.56 2.46 8.47
N GLU A 175 -14.52 1.21 8.00
CA GLU A 175 -15.11 0.76 6.76
C GLU A 175 -16.48 0.08 6.95
N VAL A 176 -17.07 -0.39 5.85
CA VAL A 176 -18.47 -0.82 5.81
C VAL A 176 -18.72 -2.18 6.47
N MET A 177 -17.67 -2.91 6.86
CA MET A 177 -17.74 -4.19 7.55
C MET A 177 -17.20 -4.06 8.98
N PRO A 178 -17.75 -4.76 9.99
CA PRO A 178 -17.19 -4.76 11.33
C PRO A 178 -15.72 -5.18 11.32
N GLY A 179 -14.87 -4.47 12.06
CA GLY A 179 -13.44 -4.74 12.14
C GLY A 179 -12.63 -4.37 10.89
N GLN A 180 -13.29 -3.83 9.86
CA GLN A 180 -12.63 -3.30 8.67
C GLN A 180 -12.34 -1.80 8.85
N TRP A 181 -11.12 -1.43 8.52
CA TRP A 181 -10.60 -0.08 8.67
C TRP A 181 -9.73 0.33 7.49
N GLU A 182 -9.50 1.62 7.36
CA GLU A 182 -8.63 2.22 6.36
C GLU A 182 -7.68 3.22 7.01
N PHE A 183 -6.43 3.28 6.51
CA PHE A 183 -5.55 4.41 6.72
C PHE A 183 -5.02 4.92 5.37
N GLN A 184 -4.71 6.22 5.27
CA GLN A 184 -4.28 6.85 4.04
C GLN A 184 -2.85 7.37 4.17
N VAL A 185 -1.97 6.96 3.23
CA VAL A 185 -0.58 7.41 3.13
C VAL A 185 -0.44 8.36 1.95
N GLY A 186 0.19 9.50 2.17
CA GLY A 186 0.47 10.52 1.15
C GLY A 186 -0.27 11.84 1.41
N PRO A 187 -0.17 12.81 0.49
CA PRO A 187 0.45 12.73 -0.85
C PRO A 187 1.98 12.75 -0.83
N LEU A 188 2.61 11.83 -1.56
CA LEU A 188 4.06 11.63 -1.61
C LEU A 188 4.50 11.20 -3.02
N SER A 189 5.82 11.26 -3.30
CA SER A 189 6.39 10.72 -4.54
C SER A 189 6.21 9.19 -4.66
N PRO A 190 6.35 8.59 -5.86
CA PRO A 190 6.11 7.16 -6.07
C PRO A 190 6.94 6.24 -5.14
N LEU A 191 8.23 6.54 -4.94
CA LEU A 191 9.08 5.75 -4.05
C LEU A 191 8.72 5.99 -2.58
N GLU A 192 8.53 7.25 -2.17
CA GLU A 192 8.23 7.59 -0.78
C GLU A 192 6.89 7.02 -0.30
N VAL A 193 5.82 7.13 -1.11
CA VAL A 193 4.52 6.57 -0.72
C VAL A 193 4.59 5.06 -0.56
N SER A 194 5.34 4.38 -1.43
CA SER A 194 5.50 2.93 -1.42
C SER A 194 6.35 2.47 -0.23
N ASP A 195 7.47 3.13 0.03
CA ASP A 195 8.33 2.87 1.19
C ASP A 195 7.55 3.06 2.50
N GLN A 196 6.83 4.18 2.62
CA GLN A 196 6.07 4.50 3.83
C GLN A 196 4.84 3.59 4.02
N LEU A 197 4.18 3.16 2.94
CA LEU A 197 3.09 2.19 3.04
C LEU A 197 3.57 0.83 3.57
N TRP A 198 4.73 0.34 3.11
CA TRP A 198 5.30 -0.90 3.63
C TRP A 198 5.67 -0.79 5.12
N VAL A 199 6.25 0.34 5.55
CA VAL A 199 6.53 0.58 6.98
C VAL A 199 5.24 0.71 7.79
N ALA A 200 4.22 1.40 7.27
CA ALA A 200 2.92 1.51 7.94
C ALA A 200 2.24 0.14 8.09
N ARG A 201 2.32 -0.75 7.08
CA ARG A 201 1.85 -2.15 7.17
C ARG A 201 2.61 -2.93 8.23
N TRP A 202 3.93 -2.78 8.32
CA TRP A 202 4.73 -3.41 9.38
C TRP A 202 4.30 -2.92 10.78
N LEU A 203 4.13 -1.61 10.94
CA LEU A 203 3.64 -1.02 12.19
C LEU A 203 2.23 -1.52 12.54
N LEU A 204 1.35 -1.70 11.55
CA LEU A 204 0.02 -2.26 11.75
C LEU A 204 0.09 -3.67 12.34
N TYR A 205 0.89 -4.55 11.72
CA TYR A 205 1.04 -5.93 12.20
C TYR A 205 1.65 -5.98 13.60
N ARG A 206 2.70 -5.18 13.84
CA ARG A 206 3.35 -5.12 15.16
C ARG A 206 2.44 -4.54 16.25
N THR A 207 1.64 -3.54 15.91
CA THR A 207 0.66 -2.98 16.87
C THR A 207 -0.44 -4.01 17.17
N ALA A 208 -0.95 -4.70 16.18
CA ALA A 208 -2.00 -5.71 16.36
C ALA A 208 -1.54 -6.90 17.23
N GLU A 209 -0.24 -7.26 17.19
CA GLU A 209 0.33 -8.29 18.08
C GLU A 209 0.15 -7.97 19.58
N ASP A 210 0.22 -6.71 19.96
CA ASP A 210 0.06 -6.27 21.36
C ASP A 210 -1.38 -6.46 21.89
N PHE A 211 -2.33 -6.68 20.97
CA PHE A 211 -3.75 -6.88 21.27
C PHE A 211 -4.23 -8.31 20.98
N ASP A 212 -3.32 -9.24 20.68
CA ASP A 212 -3.64 -10.62 20.28
C ASP A 212 -4.61 -10.70 19.08
N VAL A 213 -4.58 -9.69 18.18
CA VAL A 213 -5.42 -9.56 16.99
C VAL A 213 -4.52 -9.63 15.75
N SER A 214 -5.00 -10.28 14.69
CA SER A 214 -4.32 -10.24 13.40
C SER A 214 -4.98 -9.22 12.46
N ALA A 215 -4.17 -8.50 11.69
CA ALA A 215 -4.63 -7.69 10.57
C ALA A 215 -4.40 -8.45 9.27
N THR A 216 -5.39 -8.47 8.38
CA THR A 216 -5.27 -9.09 7.06
C THR A 216 -5.44 -8.06 5.95
N LEU A 217 -4.67 -8.22 4.88
CA LEU A 217 -4.82 -7.50 3.61
C LEU A 217 -5.52 -8.39 2.55
N ASP A 218 -6.21 -9.46 2.98
CA ASP A 218 -7.01 -10.26 2.05
C ASP A 218 -8.07 -9.37 1.39
N PRO A 219 -8.15 -9.33 0.05
CA PRO A 219 -9.10 -8.47 -0.67
C PRO A 219 -10.55 -8.90 -0.51
N LYS A 220 -10.81 -10.14 -0.07
CA LYS A 220 -12.16 -10.66 0.21
C LYS A 220 -12.15 -11.51 1.47
N PRO A 221 -11.90 -10.91 2.65
CA PRO A 221 -11.71 -11.66 3.90
C PRO A 221 -12.95 -12.40 4.36
N VAL A 222 -14.15 -11.95 3.97
CA VAL A 222 -15.43 -12.63 4.22
C VAL A 222 -16.12 -12.89 2.88
N LYS A 223 -16.38 -14.16 2.60
CA LYS A 223 -17.07 -14.57 1.36
C LYS A 223 -18.56 -14.20 1.40
N GLY A 224 -19.18 -14.11 0.22
CA GLY A 224 -20.60 -13.78 0.06
C GLY A 224 -20.83 -12.27 -0.05
N ASP A 225 -21.98 -11.81 0.43
CA ASP A 225 -22.48 -10.43 0.29
C ASP A 225 -21.84 -9.46 1.32
N TRP A 226 -20.51 -9.48 1.37
CA TRP A 226 -19.70 -8.58 2.18
C TRP A 226 -18.74 -7.78 1.31
N ASN A 227 -18.37 -6.59 1.78
CA ASN A 227 -17.40 -5.73 1.09
C ASN A 227 -16.03 -6.41 0.97
N GLY A 228 -15.29 -6.08 -0.07
CA GLY A 228 -13.87 -6.40 -0.18
C GLY A 228 -13.01 -5.32 0.46
N ALA A 229 -11.69 -5.53 0.42
CA ALA A 229 -10.69 -4.58 0.87
C ALA A 229 -9.78 -4.17 -0.29
N GLY A 230 -9.68 -2.87 -0.54
CA GLY A 230 -8.87 -2.25 -1.58
C GLY A 230 -7.65 -1.50 -1.05
N ALA A 231 -6.83 -1.05 -1.98
CA ALA A 231 -5.83 -0.02 -1.78
C ALA A 231 -6.02 1.03 -2.89
N HIS A 232 -7.10 1.80 -2.79
CA HIS A 232 -7.42 2.81 -3.79
C HIS A 232 -6.24 3.75 -3.95
N THR A 233 -5.80 3.93 -5.18
CA THR A 233 -4.57 4.65 -5.47
C THR A 233 -4.88 5.96 -6.15
N ASN A 234 -4.76 7.04 -5.38
CA ASN A 234 -4.89 8.40 -5.88
C ASN A 234 -3.60 8.82 -6.58
N PHE A 235 -3.72 9.42 -7.75
CA PHE A 235 -2.60 9.82 -8.60
C PHE A 235 -2.79 11.20 -9.19
N SER A 236 -1.71 11.99 -9.21
CA SER A 236 -1.68 13.29 -9.85
C SER A 236 -0.29 13.59 -10.42
N THR A 237 -0.24 14.38 -11.49
CA THR A 237 0.99 15.00 -12.02
C THR A 237 0.89 16.50 -11.94
N LYS A 238 1.99 17.20 -12.25
CA LYS A 238 1.98 18.66 -12.34
C LYS A 238 0.90 19.15 -13.32
N ALA A 239 0.83 18.57 -14.53
CA ALA A 239 -0.17 18.92 -15.55
C ALA A 239 -1.62 18.71 -15.05
N MET A 240 -1.89 17.61 -14.34
CA MET A 240 -3.22 17.34 -13.76
C MET A 240 -3.60 18.35 -12.66
N ARG A 241 -2.62 18.88 -11.93
CA ARG A 241 -2.85 19.93 -10.92
C ARG A 241 -3.03 21.32 -11.54
N GLU A 242 -2.77 21.47 -12.83
CA GLU A 242 -2.91 22.72 -13.60
C GLU A 242 -4.12 22.72 -14.53
N GLY A 243 -4.59 21.54 -15.01
CA GLY A 243 -5.68 21.46 -15.98
C GLY A 243 -6.42 20.13 -16.03
N TYR A 244 -7.69 20.19 -16.43
CA TYR A 244 -8.60 19.03 -16.47
C TYR A 244 -8.33 18.10 -17.64
N GLU A 245 -7.83 18.62 -18.76
CA GLU A 245 -7.52 17.80 -19.96
C GLU A 245 -6.49 16.72 -19.63
N ALA A 246 -5.48 17.04 -18.82
CA ALA A 246 -4.49 16.07 -18.36
C ALA A 246 -5.12 14.95 -17.49
N ILE A 247 -6.18 15.26 -16.75
CA ILE A 247 -6.95 14.28 -15.97
C ILE A 247 -7.68 13.30 -16.91
N ILE A 248 -8.33 13.82 -17.93
CA ILE A 248 -9.01 12.98 -18.94
C ILE A 248 -8.00 12.12 -19.70
N THR A 249 -6.87 12.69 -20.13
CA THR A 249 -5.79 11.94 -20.79
C THR A 249 -5.28 10.79 -19.92
N ALA A 250 -5.08 11.03 -18.63
CA ALA A 250 -4.68 9.98 -17.69
C ALA A 250 -5.72 8.86 -17.57
N CYS A 251 -7.02 9.22 -17.43
CA CYS A 251 -8.10 8.23 -17.38
C CYS A 251 -8.18 7.40 -18.68
N GLU A 252 -8.13 8.03 -19.85
CA GLU A 252 -8.19 7.35 -21.15
C GLU A 252 -7.00 6.42 -21.35
N SER A 253 -5.80 6.84 -20.96
CA SER A 253 -4.59 6.04 -21.09
C SER A 253 -4.64 4.74 -20.28
N LEU A 254 -5.26 4.74 -19.11
CA LEU A 254 -5.46 3.54 -18.27
C LEU A 254 -6.47 2.55 -18.90
N GLY A 255 -7.31 3.01 -19.82
CA GLY A 255 -8.29 2.21 -20.57
C GLY A 255 -7.81 1.72 -21.93
N GLU A 256 -6.62 2.13 -22.39
CA GLU A 256 -6.15 1.89 -23.74
C GLU A 256 -5.65 0.46 -23.98
N GLY A 257 -6.15 -0.20 -25.01
CA GLY A 257 -5.65 -1.50 -25.48
C GLY A 257 -5.71 -2.61 -24.44
N SER A 258 -4.57 -3.24 -24.14
CA SER A 258 -4.46 -4.31 -23.12
C SER A 258 -4.23 -3.79 -21.68
N LYS A 259 -3.96 -2.50 -21.51
CA LYS A 259 -3.57 -1.91 -20.23
C LYS A 259 -4.53 -2.19 -19.08
N PRO A 260 -5.88 -2.14 -19.25
CA PRO A 260 -6.79 -2.47 -18.16
C PRO A 260 -6.52 -3.84 -17.55
N LEU A 261 -6.35 -4.87 -18.39
CA LEU A 261 -6.08 -6.24 -17.95
C LEU A 261 -4.64 -6.42 -17.44
N ASP A 262 -3.67 -5.73 -18.06
CA ASP A 262 -2.27 -5.80 -17.65
C ASP A 262 -2.07 -5.17 -16.27
N HIS A 263 -2.76 -4.07 -15.97
CA HIS A 263 -2.78 -3.47 -14.64
C HIS A 263 -3.43 -4.39 -13.61
N VAL A 264 -4.65 -4.83 -13.86
CA VAL A 264 -5.44 -5.65 -12.93
C VAL A 264 -4.73 -6.94 -12.55
N LYS A 265 -4.03 -7.60 -13.46
CA LYS A 265 -3.21 -8.80 -13.17
C LYS A 265 -2.10 -8.57 -12.15
N ASN A 266 -1.66 -7.32 -11.99
CA ASN A 266 -0.58 -6.92 -11.11
C ASN A 266 -1.08 -6.13 -9.88
N TYR A 267 -2.38 -6.00 -9.70
CA TYR A 267 -3.00 -5.22 -8.62
C TYR A 267 -3.36 -6.02 -7.37
N GLY A 268 -2.66 -7.13 -7.16
CA GLY A 268 -2.83 -8.03 -6.02
C GLY A 268 -3.58 -9.31 -6.37
N ALA A 269 -3.42 -10.33 -5.55
CA ALA A 269 -4.11 -11.61 -5.72
C ALA A 269 -5.60 -11.50 -5.33
N GLY A 270 -6.48 -12.33 -5.93
CA GLY A 270 -7.91 -12.35 -5.61
C GLY A 270 -8.69 -11.18 -6.21
N ILE A 271 -8.24 -10.68 -7.36
CA ILE A 271 -8.85 -9.52 -8.03
C ILE A 271 -10.31 -9.78 -8.44
N ASP A 272 -10.58 -10.98 -8.94
CA ASP A 272 -11.89 -11.45 -9.37
C ASP A 272 -12.86 -11.73 -8.20
N ASP A 273 -12.32 -12.05 -7.03
CA ASP A 273 -13.13 -12.19 -5.80
C ASP A 273 -13.65 -10.82 -5.30
N ARG A 274 -12.88 -9.74 -5.53
CA ARG A 274 -13.23 -8.38 -5.06
C ARG A 274 -13.93 -7.54 -6.12
N LEU A 275 -13.39 -7.48 -7.35
CA LEU A 275 -13.91 -6.64 -8.43
C LEU A 275 -15.02 -7.37 -9.20
N THR A 276 -16.21 -7.42 -8.61
CA THR A 276 -17.35 -8.20 -9.10
C THR A 276 -18.40 -7.36 -9.85
N GLY A 277 -18.30 -6.04 -9.81
CA GLY A 277 -19.36 -5.12 -10.25
C GLY A 277 -20.42 -4.84 -9.19
N LEU A 278 -20.24 -5.40 -7.96
CA LEU A 278 -21.06 -5.14 -6.78
C LEU A 278 -20.21 -4.44 -5.73
N HIS A 279 -20.83 -3.95 -4.65
CA HIS A 279 -20.13 -3.33 -3.51
C HIS A 279 -19.17 -2.19 -3.94
N GLU A 280 -19.67 -1.29 -4.78
CA GLU A 280 -18.92 -0.11 -5.26
C GLU A 280 -17.64 -0.46 -6.05
N THR A 281 -17.66 -1.57 -6.79
CA THR A 281 -16.56 -1.95 -7.70
C THR A 281 -17.05 -2.07 -9.15
N ALA A 282 -16.17 -1.78 -10.11
CA ALA A 282 -16.34 -2.24 -11.48
C ALA A 282 -15.93 -3.72 -11.59
N PRO A 283 -16.51 -4.51 -12.54
CA PRO A 283 -16.00 -5.85 -12.83
C PRO A 283 -14.51 -5.81 -13.25
N TRP A 284 -13.72 -6.79 -12.82
CA TRP A 284 -12.27 -6.82 -13.07
C TRP A 284 -11.87 -6.82 -14.56
N ASN A 285 -12.74 -7.31 -15.42
CA ASN A 285 -12.53 -7.42 -16.87
C ASN A 285 -13.14 -6.27 -17.68
N GLU A 286 -13.68 -5.27 -17.01
CA GLU A 286 -14.23 -4.06 -17.62
C GLU A 286 -13.45 -2.83 -17.14
N TYR A 287 -13.32 -1.84 -18.02
CA TYR A 287 -12.73 -0.56 -17.68
C TYR A 287 -13.74 0.56 -17.89
N SER A 288 -13.83 1.42 -16.90
CA SER A 288 -14.63 2.63 -16.97
C SER A 288 -14.03 3.73 -16.09
N TYR A 289 -14.31 4.98 -16.42
CA TYR A 289 -14.03 6.09 -15.51
C TYR A 289 -15.21 7.07 -15.49
N GLY A 290 -15.31 7.86 -14.43
CA GLY A 290 -16.37 8.83 -14.32
C GLY A 290 -16.31 9.68 -13.06
N VAL A 291 -16.97 10.85 -13.13
CA VAL A 291 -17.07 11.79 -12.03
C VAL A 291 -17.99 11.25 -10.94
N SER A 292 -17.53 11.29 -9.68
CA SER A 292 -18.27 10.84 -8.50
C SER A 292 -18.78 9.38 -8.56
N ASN A 293 -18.28 8.59 -9.51
CA ASN A 293 -18.75 7.23 -9.76
C ASN A 293 -17.90 6.19 -9.02
N ARG A 294 -18.36 5.69 -7.87
CA ARG A 294 -17.69 4.63 -7.11
C ARG A 294 -17.82 3.24 -7.75
N GLY A 295 -18.73 3.04 -8.70
CA GLY A 295 -18.84 1.82 -9.50
C GLY A 295 -17.92 1.79 -10.74
N ALA A 296 -17.09 2.82 -10.96
CA ALA A 296 -16.13 2.86 -12.03
C ALA A 296 -14.76 2.29 -11.61
N SER A 297 -13.95 1.87 -12.57
CA SER A 297 -12.56 1.47 -12.37
C SER A 297 -11.69 2.62 -11.88
N VAL A 298 -11.91 3.81 -12.46
CA VAL A 298 -11.22 5.05 -12.08
C VAL A 298 -12.26 6.14 -11.80
N ARG A 299 -12.16 6.74 -10.63
CA ARG A 299 -13.04 7.83 -10.22
C ARG A 299 -12.33 9.18 -10.34
N ILE A 300 -13.02 10.15 -10.92
CA ILE A 300 -12.66 11.56 -10.81
C ILE A 300 -13.48 12.12 -9.62
N PRO A 301 -12.87 12.59 -8.53
CA PRO A 301 -13.62 13.18 -7.42
C PRO A 301 -14.44 14.39 -7.87
N TRP A 302 -15.60 14.59 -7.24
CA TRP A 302 -16.48 15.73 -7.55
C TRP A 302 -15.76 17.07 -7.48
N GLN A 303 -14.93 17.27 -6.45
CA GLN A 303 -14.18 18.50 -6.28
C GLN A 303 -13.20 18.77 -7.42
N VAL A 304 -12.57 17.71 -7.94
CA VAL A 304 -11.63 17.80 -9.08
C VAL A 304 -12.35 18.29 -10.34
N GLU A 305 -13.57 17.82 -10.59
CA GLU A 305 -14.38 18.33 -11.71
C GLU A 305 -14.76 19.81 -11.49
N GLN A 306 -15.14 20.21 -10.28
CA GLN A 306 -15.47 21.60 -9.98
C GLN A 306 -14.26 22.52 -10.16
N ASP A 307 -13.10 22.11 -9.67
CA ASP A 307 -11.86 22.90 -9.72
C ASP A 307 -11.16 22.81 -11.07
N GLN A 308 -11.61 21.92 -11.98
CA GLN A 308 -11.00 21.65 -13.29
C GLN A 308 -9.51 21.29 -13.22
N LYS A 309 -9.09 20.67 -12.12
CA LYS A 309 -7.73 20.22 -11.84
C LYS A 309 -7.69 19.34 -10.60
N GLY A 310 -6.64 18.53 -10.42
CA GLY A 310 -6.45 17.73 -9.21
C GLY A 310 -5.86 16.36 -9.46
N TYR A 311 -6.62 15.29 -9.23
CA TYR A 311 -6.15 13.91 -9.24
C TYR A 311 -7.24 12.93 -9.70
N ILE A 312 -6.83 11.70 -9.98
CA ILE A 312 -7.73 10.55 -10.21
C ILE A 312 -7.53 9.52 -9.11
N GLU A 313 -8.55 8.70 -8.88
CA GLU A 313 -8.54 7.57 -7.96
C GLU A 313 -8.69 6.26 -8.76
N ASP A 314 -7.61 5.47 -8.87
CA ASP A 314 -7.70 4.08 -9.37
C ASP A 314 -8.21 3.18 -8.26
N ARG A 315 -9.43 2.66 -8.42
CA ARG A 315 -10.14 1.85 -7.42
C ARG A 315 -9.91 0.35 -7.57
N ARG A 316 -9.15 -0.04 -8.60
CA ARG A 316 -8.89 -1.45 -8.93
C ARG A 316 -7.88 -2.15 -8.01
N PRO A 317 -6.84 -1.50 -7.45
CA PRO A 317 -5.86 -2.18 -6.63
C PRO A 317 -6.49 -2.81 -5.38
N ASN A 318 -6.14 -4.08 -5.11
CA ASN A 318 -6.54 -4.82 -3.91
C ASN A 318 -5.71 -4.38 -2.69
N ALA A 319 -6.23 -4.62 -1.49
CA ALA A 319 -5.52 -4.32 -0.24
C ALA A 319 -4.13 -4.96 -0.15
N ASN A 320 -3.94 -6.14 -0.73
CA ASN A 320 -2.67 -6.88 -0.76
C ASN A 320 -1.73 -6.48 -1.92
N VAL A 321 -2.03 -5.41 -2.64
CA VAL A 321 -1.18 -4.96 -3.75
C VAL A 321 0.22 -4.58 -3.26
N ASP A 322 1.23 -4.84 -4.09
CA ASP A 322 2.56 -4.26 -3.91
C ASP A 322 2.55 -2.79 -4.37
N PRO A 323 2.77 -1.82 -3.45
CA PRO A 323 2.73 -0.41 -3.79
C PRO A 323 3.80 0.01 -4.81
N TYR A 324 4.95 -0.65 -4.87
CA TYR A 324 5.95 -0.37 -5.90
C TYR A 324 5.45 -0.75 -7.30
N VAL A 325 4.68 -1.83 -7.40
CA VAL A 325 4.13 -2.30 -8.68
C VAL A 325 3.02 -1.38 -9.16
N VAL A 326 2.05 -1.03 -8.30
CA VAL A 326 0.93 -0.18 -8.71
C VAL A 326 1.39 1.22 -9.10
N THR A 327 2.28 1.82 -8.31
CA THR A 327 2.81 3.17 -8.61
C THR A 327 3.63 3.18 -9.89
N ARG A 328 4.46 2.17 -10.13
CA ARG A 328 5.22 2.00 -11.37
C ARG A 328 4.31 1.93 -12.59
N LEU A 329 3.30 1.09 -12.56
CA LEU A 329 2.37 0.89 -13.69
C LEU A 329 1.57 2.16 -14.01
N ILE A 330 1.09 2.86 -12.98
CA ILE A 330 0.33 4.11 -13.17
C ILE A 330 1.24 5.22 -13.72
N VAL A 331 2.45 5.39 -13.16
CA VAL A 331 3.41 6.40 -13.66
C VAL A 331 3.78 6.10 -15.11
N ASP A 332 4.19 4.87 -15.42
CA ASP A 332 4.58 4.51 -16.78
C ASP A 332 3.45 4.76 -17.79
N THR A 333 2.23 4.36 -17.47
CA THR A 333 1.06 4.52 -18.35
C THR A 333 0.67 5.98 -18.51
N CYS A 334 0.38 6.67 -17.41
CA CYS A 334 -0.19 8.02 -17.47
C CYS A 334 0.85 9.07 -17.88
N CYS A 335 2.08 9.00 -17.35
CA CYS A 335 3.10 9.98 -17.70
C CYS A 335 3.58 9.83 -19.14
N THR A 336 3.64 8.61 -19.69
CA THR A 336 3.92 8.39 -21.13
C THR A 336 2.84 8.99 -22.01
N ALA A 337 1.56 8.87 -21.62
CA ALA A 337 0.46 9.44 -22.39
C ALA A 337 0.48 10.99 -22.37
N LEU A 338 0.75 11.56 -21.20
CA LEU A 338 0.86 13.02 -21.04
C LEU A 338 2.03 13.61 -21.86
N GLU A 339 3.22 12.96 -21.87
CA GLU A 339 4.33 13.39 -22.71
C GLU A 339 3.99 13.40 -24.22
N LYS A 340 3.19 12.41 -24.68
CA LYS A 340 2.75 12.36 -26.06
C LYS A 340 1.74 13.48 -26.40
N ALA A 341 0.84 13.79 -25.46
CA ALA A 341 -0.13 14.86 -25.64
C ALA A 341 0.52 16.25 -25.72
N ASP A 342 1.59 16.48 -24.96
CA ASP A 342 2.36 17.73 -24.98
C ASP A 342 3.14 17.95 -26.30
N GLN A 343 3.32 16.90 -27.14
CA GLN A 343 4.05 16.95 -28.41
C GLN A 343 3.16 17.21 -29.62
N VAL A 344 1.84 17.20 -29.45
CA VAL A 344 0.83 17.44 -30.49
C VAL A 344 0.29 18.85 -30.44
#